data_b7454fc6aeddda580483a119831d7d1b
#
_entry.id   b7454fc6aeddda580483a119831d7d1b
#
_cell.length_a   1.000
_cell.length_b   1.000
_cell.length_c   1.000
_cell.angle_alpha   90.00
_cell.angle_beta   90.00
_cell.angle_gamma   90.00
#
_symmetry.space_group_name_H-M   'P 1'
#
loop_
_entity.id
_entity.type
_entity.pdbx_description
1 polymer ?
#
loop_
_entity_poly.entity_id
_entity_poly.type
_entity_poly.pdbx_seq_one_letter_code
_entity_poly.pdbx_strand_id
1 'polypeptide(L)'
;PVIVAINRFPADTDGDIKLLKQLACDMGVAAIVIDPFANGGSGAIELARAVVEVCQGDSHFEFLYPSDLPLEEKLEAVATEVYGADGVDLPAGVRGKLQTYASLGFGDLPVCIAKTQYSLSHDPKLLGRPKGFRIPVRDVQLASGAGFVYAIAGDISTMPGLPRNPAAQRIDVNEDGQIVGLH
;
A
#
# COMPACT_ATOMS: atom_id res chain seq x y z
N PRO A 1 10.15 -7.05 -12.57
CA PRO A 1 11.04 -5.87 -12.57
C PRO A 1 10.50 -4.77 -11.66
N VAL A 2 11.39 -3.94 -11.11
CA VAL A 2 11.06 -2.86 -10.19
C VAL A 2 11.67 -1.55 -10.69
N ILE A 3 10.92 -0.45 -10.62
CA ILE A 3 11.40 0.91 -10.85
C ILE A 3 11.05 1.74 -9.62
N VAL A 4 12.01 2.47 -9.07
CA VAL A 4 11.81 3.42 -7.98
C VAL A 4 11.43 4.78 -8.56
N ALA A 5 10.23 5.28 -8.26
CA ALA A 5 9.81 6.63 -8.57
C ALA A 5 10.14 7.56 -7.38
N ILE A 6 11.07 8.48 -7.57
CA ILE A 6 11.42 9.48 -6.56
C ILE A 6 10.52 10.69 -6.78
N ASN A 7 9.46 10.81 -5.99
CA ASN A 7 8.55 11.95 -6.03
C ASN A 7 9.21 13.15 -5.32
N ARG A 8 9.71 14.10 -6.13
CA ARG A 8 10.44 15.25 -5.61
C ARG A 8 9.51 16.31 -5.05
N PHE A 9 9.81 16.76 -3.84
CA PHE A 9 9.16 17.89 -3.19
C PHE A 9 10.06 19.14 -3.20
N PRO A 10 9.50 20.37 -3.06
CA PRO A 10 10.29 21.61 -3.06
C PRO A 10 11.37 21.68 -1.98
N ALA A 11 11.20 20.97 -0.87
CA ALA A 11 12.17 20.94 0.23
C ALA A 11 13.31 19.93 0.02
N ASP A 12 13.20 19.03 -0.97
CA ASP A 12 14.22 18.01 -1.22
C ASP A 12 15.46 18.62 -1.86
N THR A 13 16.63 18.29 -1.33
CA THR A 13 17.90 18.76 -1.89
C THR A 13 18.38 17.84 -3.02
N ASP A 14 19.23 18.36 -3.90
CA ASP A 14 19.88 17.55 -4.94
C ASP A 14 20.78 16.45 -4.32
N GLY A 15 21.29 16.69 -3.11
CA GLY A 15 22.03 15.70 -2.34
C GLY A 15 21.19 14.48 -1.97
N ASP A 16 19.99 14.72 -1.47
CA ASP A 16 19.03 13.64 -1.11
C ASP A 16 18.65 12.82 -2.33
N ILE A 17 18.32 13.49 -3.45
CA ILE A 17 17.99 12.82 -4.70
C ILE A 17 19.15 11.97 -5.22
N LYS A 18 20.37 12.51 -5.16
CA LYS A 18 21.57 11.77 -5.58
C LYS A 18 21.80 10.54 -4.71
N LEU A 19 21.63 10.67 -3.39
CA LEU A 19 21.76 9.55 -2.45
C LEU A 19 20.74 8.46 -2.74
N LEU A 20 19.46 8.81 -2.93
CA LEU A 20 18.41 7.84 -3.26
C LEU A 20 18.69 7.11 -4.57
N LYS A 21 19.15 7.82 -5.61
CA LYS A 21 19.56 7.20 -6.88
C LYS A 21 20.72 6.23 -6.69
N GLN A 22 21.71 6.60 -5.86
CA GLN A 22 22.85 5.73 -5.58
C GLN A 22 22.40 4.46 -4.86
N LEU A 23 21.57 4.58 -3.82
CA LEU A 23 21.04 3.44 -3.08
C LEU A 23 20.23 2.49 -3.97
N ALA A 24 19.41 3.02 -4.87
CA ALA A 24 18.67 2.21 -5.83
C ALA A 24 19.63 1.49 -6.81
N CYS A 25 20.63 2.20 -7.31
CA CYS A 25 21.65 1.63 -8.19
C CYS A 25 22.43 0.50 -7.51
N ASP A 26 22.82 0.66 -6.25
CA ASP A 26 23.51 -0.35 -5.45
C ASP A 26 22.67 -1.62 -5.25
N MET A 27 21.34 -1.48 -5.32
CA MET A 27 20.38 -2.60 -5.31
C MET A 27 20.05 -3.14 -6.70
N GLY A 28 20.67 -2.62 -7.76
CA GLY A 28 20.38 -3.02 -9.14
C GLY A 28 19.02 -2.57 -9.68
N VAL A 29 18.44 -1.51 -9.10
CA VAL A 29 17.11 -0.99 -9.43
C VAL A 29 17.23 0.40 -10.06
N ALA A 30 16.48 0.65 -11.15
CA ALA A 30 16.38 1.96 -11.77
C ALA A 30 15.60 2.95 -10.87
N ALA A 31 16.10 4.19 -10.74
CA ALA A 31 15.43 5.24 -9.99
C ALA A 31 15.21 6.49 -10.87
N ILE A 32 13.95 6.88 -11.03
CA ILE A 32 13.51 8.00 -11.86
C ILE A 32 12.94 9.09 -10.95
N VAL A 33 13.40 10.33 -11.14
CA VAL A 33 12.83 11.50 -10.45
C VAL A 33 11.57 11.95 -11.16
N ILE A 34 10.53 12.22 -10.40
CA ILE A 34 9.25 12.72 -10.91
C ILE A 34 8.80 13.93 -10.08
N ASP A 35 8.04 14.82 -10.71
CA ASP A 35 7.42 15.99 -10.06
C ASP A 35 6.02 16.31 -10.63
N PRO A 36 5.10 15.33 -10.60
CA PRO A 36 3.77 15.48 -11.19
C PRO A 36 2.92 16.54 -10.48
N PHE A 37 3.25 16.89 -9.24
CA PHE A 37 2.56 17.94 -8.50
C PHE A 37 2.77 19.33 -9.15
N ALA A 38 4.01 19.65 -9.53
CA ALA A 38 4.34 20.93 -10.16
C ALA A 38 4.05 20.96 -11.66
N ASN A 39 4.31 19.85 -12.36
CA ASN A 39 4.34 19.79 -13.82
C ASN A 39 3.28 18.84 -14.43
N GLY A 40 2.35 18.32 -13.62
CA GLY A 40 1.32 17.38 -14.09
C GLY A 40 1.93 16.16 -14.80
N GLY A 41 1.29 15.71 -15.88
CA GLY A 41 1.75 14.55 -16.64
C GLY A 41 3.15 14.70 -17.24
N SER A 42 3.57 15.92 -17.58
CA SER A 42 4.92 16.16 -18.09
C SER A 42 6.03 15.85 -17.09
N GLY A 43 5.75 16.01 -15.78
CA GLY A 43 6.66 15.67 -14.70
C GLY A 43 6.87 14.17 -14.48
N ALA A 44 6.15 13.28 -15.19
CA ALA A 44 6.26 11.85 -15.08
C ALA A 44 6.62 11.13 -16.40
N ILE A 45 6.93 11.86 -17.47
CA ILE A 45 7.19 11.26 -18.79
C ILE A 45 8.34 10.26 -18.77
N GLU A 46 9.44 10.60 -18.10
CA GLU A 46 10.61 9.70 -18.02
C GLU A 46 10.29 8.40 -17.27
N LEU A 47 9.47 8.47 -16.22
CA LEU A 47 8.97 7.27 -15.55
C LEU A 47 8.10 6.44 -16.50
N ALA A 48 7.20 7.08 -17.23
CA ALA A 48 6.33 6.39 -18.20
C ALA A 48 7.15 5.67 -19.29
N ARG A 49 8.19 6.29 -19.82
CA ARG A 49 9.11 5.67 -20.79
C ARG A 49 9.81 4.46 -20.19
N ALA A 50 10.37 4.60 -18.99
CA ALA A 50 11.05 3.50 -18.31
C ALA A 50 10.10 2.32 -18.04
N VAL A 51 8.84 2.59 -17.66
CA VAL A 51 7.83 1.53 -17.48
C VAL A 51 7.53 0.83 -18.80
N VAL A 52 7.35 1.55 -19.90
CA VAL A 52 7.10 0.97 -21.24
C VAL A 52 8.28 0.08 -21.65
N GLU A 53 9.51 0.53 -21.44
CA GLU A 53 10.72 -0.24 -21.77
C GLU A 53 10.78 -1.55 -20.96
N VAL A 54 10.55 -1.48 -19.66
CA VAL A 54 10.54 -2.64 -18.77
C VAL A 54 9.43 -3.63 -19.14
N CYS A 55 8.26 -3.13 -19.55
CA CYS A 55 7.13 -3.98 -19.98
C CYS A 55 7.38 -4.73 -21.31
N GLN A 56 8.40 -4.34 -22.09
CA GLN A 56 8.80 -5.05 -23.31
C GLN A 56 9.69 -6.28 -23.02
N GLY A 57 10.23 -6.37 -21.81
CA GLY A 57 11.03 -7.51 -21.36
C GLY A 57 10.19 -8.70 -20.88
N ASP A 58 10.87 -9.80 -20.60
CA ASP A 58 10.22 -10.98 -20.04
C ASP A 58 9.67 -10.72 -18.63
N SER A 59 8.46 -11.24 -18.37
CA SER A 59 7.82 -11.17 -17.05
C SER A 59 8.06 -12.48 -16.30
N HIS A 60 8.62 -12.36 -15.10
CA HIS A 60 8.78 -13.46 -14.14
C HIS A 60 7.94 -13.16 -12.91
N PHE A 61 6.63 -12.89 -13.14
CA PHE A 61 5.70 -12.62 -12.05
C PHE A 61 5.45 -13.89 -11.25
N GLU A 62 5.63 -13.80 -9.93
CA GLU A 62 5.31 -14.84 -8.98
C GLU A 62 4.44 -14.24 -7.88
N PHE A 63 3.44 -15.01 -7.44
CA PHE A 63 2.65 -14.62 -6.27
C PHE A 63 3.48 -14.76 -5.00
N LEU A 64 3.27 -13.87 -4.04
CA LEU A 64 3.94 -13.93 -2.74
C LEU A 64 3.65 -15.24 -1.99
N TYR A 65 2.47 -15.80 -2.19
CA TYR A 65 2.02 -17.06 -1.61
C TYR A 65 1.00 -17.73 -2.55
N PRO A 66 0.84 -19.06 -2.49
CA PRO A 66 -0.20 -19.77 -3.23
C PRO A 66 -1.60 -19.44 -2.72
N SER A 67 -2.61 -19.42 -3.60
CA SER A 67 -3.98 -19.00 -3.26
C SER A 67 -4.65 -19.91 -2.24
N ASP A 68 -4.29 -21.19 -2.19
CA ASP A 68 -4.81 -22.21 -1.27
C ASP A 68 -4.13 -22.22 0.10
N LEU A 69 -3.16 -21.34 0.34
CA LEU A 69 -2.54 -21.18 1.66
C LEU A 69 -3.61 -20.71 2.69
N PRO A 70 -3.62 -21.23 3.93
CA PRO A 70 -4.52 -20.75 4.97
C PRO A 70 -4.44 -19.24 5.18
N LEU A 71 -5.58 -18.58 5.47
CA LEU A 71 -5.64 -17.11 5.64
C LEU A 71 -4.66 -16.58 6.69
N GLU A 72 -4.43 -17.34 7.79
CA GLU A 72 -3.42 -16.97 8.81
C GLU A 72 -2.00 -16.95 8.23
N GLU A 73 -1.66 -17.96 7.44
CA GLU A 73 -0.34 -18.10 6.83
C GLU A 73 -0.12 -17.05 5.73
N LYS A 74 -1.19 -16.66 5.01
CA LYS A 74 -1.13 -15.52 4.08
C LYS A 74 -0.81 -14.21 4.80
N LEU A 75 -1.44 -13.95 5.96
CA LEU A 75 -1.14 -12.78 6.79
C LEU A 75 0.30 -12.81 7.31
N GLU A 76 0.78 -13.97 7.73
CA GLU A 76 2.17 -14.17 8.15
C GLU A 76 3.13 -13.86 7.00
N ALA A 77 2.89 -14.40 5.79
CA ALA A 77 3.72 -14.15 4.61
C ALA A 77 3.78 -12.66 4.25
N VAL A 78 2.66 -11.94 4.27
CA VAL A 78 2.66 -10.50 4.02
C VAL A 78 3.44 -9.75 5.10
N ALA A 79 3.29 -10.12 6.37
CA ALA A 79 3.98 -9.45 7.47
C ALA A 79 5.49 -9.65 7.40
N THR A 80 5.94 -10.86 7.13
CA THR A 80 7.38 -11.20 7.12
C THR A 80 8.06 -10.74 5.84
N GLU A 81 7.53 -11.09 4.69
CA GLU A 81 8.18 -10.86 3.40
C GLU A 81 8.07 -9.40 2.92
N VAL A 82 6.91 -8.75 3.16
CA VAL A 82 6.69 -7.38 2.70
C VAL A 82 7.10 -6.35 3.75
N TYR A 83 6.69 -6.54 5.01
CA TYR A 83 6.94 -5.56 6.06
C TYR A 83 8.22 -5.83 6.87
N GLY A 84 8.79 -7.03 6.76
CA GLY A 84 9.99 -7.41 7.52
C GLY A 84 9.73 -7.58 9.01
N ALA A 85 8.49 -7.90 9.38
CA ALA A 85 8.10 -8.25 10.74
C ALA A 85 8.57 -9.66 11.12
N ASP A 86 8.61 -9.95 12.42
CA ASP A 86 8.86 -11.30 12.93
C ASP A 86 7.58 -12.17 12.91
N GLY A 87 6.48 -11.65 12.35
CA GLY A 87 5.21 -12.33 12.17
C GLY A 87 4.00 -11.49 12.59
N VAL A 88 2.81 -12.14 12.71
CA VAL A 88 1.56 -11.52 13.15
C VAL A 88 1.13 -12.07 14.51
N ASP A 89 0.51 -11.22 15.33
CA ASP A 89 -0.15 -11.63 16.56
C ASP A 89 -1.65 -11.71 16.31
N LEU A 90 -2.19 -12.92 16.33
CA LEU A 90 -3.58 -13.21 16.06
C LEU A 90 -4.29 -13.66 17.35
N PRO A 91 -5.12 -12.82 17.99
CA PRO A 91 -5.95 -13.24 19.13
C PRO A 91 -6.92 -14.36 18.75
N ALA A 92 -7.35 -15.16 19.72
CA ALA A 92 -8.25 -16.29 19.49
C ALA A 92 -9.54 -15.92 18.73
N GLY A 93 -10.12 -14.73 19.02
CA GLY A 93 -11.30 -14.24 18.30
C GLY A 93 -11.04 -13.94 16.82
N VAL A 94 -9.84 -13.44 16.49
CA VAL A 94 -9.43 -13.18 15.10
C VAL A 94 -9.24 -14.51 14.37
N ARG A 95 -8.56 -15.49 14.98
CA ARG A 95 -8.41 -16.84 14.42
C ARG A 95 -9.76 -17.50 14.15
N GLY A 96 -10.71 -17.41 15.10
CA GLY A 96 -12.06 -17.93 14.92
C GLY A 96 -12.80 -17.30 13.73
N LYS A 97 -12.65 -15.99 13.51
CA LYS A 97 -13.20 -15.32 12.31
C LYS A 97 -12.57 -15.83 11.01
N LEU A 98 -11.24 -15.95 10.96
CA LEU A 98 -10.54 -16.49 9.79
C LEU A 98 -10.98 -17.91 9.45
N GLN A 99 -11.13 -18.77 10.46
CA GLN A 99 -11.65 -20.13 10.29
C GLN A 99 -13.10 -20.12 9.78
N THR A 100 -13.94 -19.21 10.29
CA THR A 100 -15.32 -19.03 9.80
C THR A 100 -15.32 -18.63 8.33
N TYR A 101 -14.48 -17.66 7.92
CA TYR A 101 -14.39 -17.25 6.52
C TYR A 101 -13.94 -18.41 5.63
N ALA A 102 -12.95 -19.19 6.06
CA ALA A 102 -12.50 -20.37 5.32
C ALA A 102 -13.62 -21.42 5.17
N SER A 103 -14.38 -21.70 6.26
CA SER A 103 -15.49 -22.66 6.22
C SER A 103 -16.66 -22.22 5.32
N LEU A 104 -16.82 -20.92 5.10
CA LEU A 104 -17.78 -20.32 4.19
C LEU A 104 -17.31 -20.27 2.72
N GLY A 105 -16.13 -20.80 2.41
CA GLY A 105 -15.59 -20.86 1.05
C GLY A 105 -14.75 -19.65 0.66
N PHE A 106 -14.34 -18.82 1.62
CA PHE A 106 -13.51 -17.63 1.38
C PHE A 106 -12.02 -17.84 1.74
N GLY A 107 -11.59 -19.08 1.93
CA GLY A 107 -10.20 -19.42 2.31
C GLY A 107 -9.17 -19.05 1.26
N ASP A 108 -9.53 -19.12 -0.02
CA ASP A 108 -8.64 -18.84 -1.15
C ASP A 108 -8.49 -17.35 -1.46
N LEU A 109 -9.26 -16.48 -0.78
CA LEU A 109 -9.17 -15.05 -1.01
C LEU A 109 -7.80 -14.49 -0.58
N PRO A 110 -7.28 -13.49 -1.32
CA PRO A 110 -6.09 -12.78 -0.90
C PRO A 110 -6.32 -11.95 0.37
N VAL A 111 -5.23 -11.64 1.06
CA VAL A 111 -5.27 -10.85 2.29
C VAL A 111 -4.62 -9.48 2.11
N CYS A 112 -5.07 -8.52 2.89
CA CYS A 112 -4.51 -7.18 3.01
C CYS A 112 -4.34 -6.84 4.49
N ILE A 113 -3.30 -6.08 4.84
CA ILE A 113 -3.09 -5.57 6.21
C ILE A 113 -3.28 -4.06 6.21
N ALA A 114 -4.35 -3.60 6.85
CA ALA A 114 -4.62 -2.19 7.10
C ALA A 114 -3.89 -1.76 8.39
N LYS A 115 -2.89 -0.91 8.24
CA LYS A 115 -2.04 -0.38 9.32
C LYS A 115 -1.65 1.07 9.04
N THR A 116 -0.91 1.71 9.95
CA THR A 116 -0.40 3.06 9.73
C THR A 116 0.41 3.17 8.43
N GLN A 117 0.26 4.28 7.73
CA GLN A 117 1.03 4.62 6.53
C GLN A 117 2.44 5.17 6.83
N TYR A 118 2.73 5.52 8.08
CA TYR A 118 3.98 6.18 8.47
C TYR A 118 5.12 5.22 8.80
N SER A 119 4.85 3.93 8.92
CA SER A 119 5.84 2.91 9.26
C SER A 119 5.57 1.59 8.54
N LEU A 120 6.59 0.78 8.33
CA LEU A 120 6.43 -0.63 7.96
C LEU A 120 5.89 -1.48 9.12
N SER A 121 6.07 -1.04 10.37
CA SER A 121 5.44 -1.64 11.55
C SER A 121 4.01 -1.13 11.76
N HIS A 122 3.39 -1.58 12.85
CA HIS A 122 2.09 -1.07 13.32
C HIS A 122 2.20 0.25 14.11
N ASP A 123 3.41 0.63 14.55
CA ASP A 123 3.66 1.85 15.32
C ASP A 123 4.12 2.98 14.38
N PRO A 124 3.36 4.10 14.27
CA PRO A 124 3.70 5.21 13.39
C PRO A 124 4.99 5.94 13.79
N LYS A 125 5.53 5.70 14.99
CA LYS A 125 6.75 6.33 15.48
C LYS A 125 8.02 5.58 15.06
N LEU A 126 7.90 4.32 14.68
CA LEU A 126 9.03 3.51 14.21
C LEU A 126 9.28 3.79 12.73
N LEU A 127 10.01 4.86 12.43
CA LEU A 127 10.29 5.31 11.07
C LEU A 127 11.30 4.41 10.35
N GLY A 128 11.33 4.52 9.02
CA GLY A 128 12.24 3.78 8.15
C GLY A 128 11.88 2.29 8.05
N ARG A 129 12.90 1.42 8.21
CA ARG A 129 12.74 -0.04 8.18
C ARG A 129 13.03 -0.63 9.57
N PRO A 130 12.06 -0.66 10.49
CA PRO A 130 12.22 -1.26 11.80
C PRO A 130 12.42 -2.78 11.70
N LYS A 131 13.00 -3.36 12.75
CA LYS A 131 13.21 -4.81 12.92
C LYS A 131 12.81 -5.23 14.31
N GLY A 132 12.60 -6.53 14.52
CA GLY A 132 12.28 -7.08 15.85
C GLY A 132 10.88 -6.68 16.32
N PHE A 133 9.91 -6.60 15.40
CA PHE A 133 8.52 -6.29 15.71
C PHE A 133 7.58 -7.35 15.14
N ARG A 134 6.43 -7.51 15.79
CA ARG A 134 5.31 -8.30 15.29
C ARG A 134 4.13 -7.37 14.99
N ILE A 135 3.26 -7.76 14.08
CA ILE A 135 2.08 -6.96 13.71
C ILE A 135 0.88 -7.46 14.53
N PRO A 136 0.39 -6.69 15.52
CA PRO A 136 -0.78 -7.05 16.30
C PRO A 136 -2.05 -6.84 15.46
N VAL A 137 -2.73 -7.91 15.11
CA VAL A 137 -4.01 -7.86 14.38
C VAL A 137 -5.15 -7.73 15.40
N ARG A 138 -5.84 -6.59 15.36
CA ARG A 138 -6.98 -6.30 16.25
C ARG A 138 -8.26 -6.98 15.77
N ASP A 139 -8.50 -6.98 14.47
CA ASP A 139 -9.68 -7.57 13.84
C ASP A 139 -9.40 -7.97 12.39
N VAL A 140 -10.28 -8.82 11.84
CA VAL A 140 -10.30 -9.17 10.42
C VAL A 140 -11.70 -8.99 9.86
N GLN A 141 -11.78 -8.57 8.60
CA GLN A 141 -13.04 -8.30 7.92
C GLN A 141 -13.01 -8.92 6.52
N LEU A 142 -14.16 -9.41 6.08
CA LEU A 142 -14.36 -9.95 4.75
C LEU A 142 -15.00 -8.88 3.84
N ALA A 143 -14.28 -8.51 2.80
CA ALA A 143 -14.80 -7.69 1.71
C ALA A 143 -15.28 -8.60 0.54
N SER A 144 -16.38 -9.32 0.75
CA SER A 144 -16.86 -10.35 -0.16
C SER A 144 -17.13 -9.84 -1.58
N GLY A 145 -17.67 -8.63 -1.72
CA GLY A 145 -17.93 -8.00 -3.01
C GLY A 145 -16.67 -7.59 -3.76
N ALA A 146 -15.58 -7.32 -3.05
CA ALA A 146 -14.28 -6.97 -3.63
C ALA A 146 -13.33 -8.17 -3.73
N GLY A 147 -13.64 -9.28 -3.06
CA GLY A 147 -12.90 -10.53 -3.16
C GLY A 147 -11.58 -10.54 -2.38
N PHE A 148 -11.54 -10.00 -1.15
CA PHE A 148 -10.37 -10.11 -0.27
C PHE A 148 -10.77 -10.07 1.21
N VAL A 149 -9.84 -10.52 2.07
CA VAL A 149 -9.92 -10.39 3.53
C VAL A 149 -8.91 -9.34 3.96
N TYR A 150 -9.28 -8.41 4.86
CA TYR A 150 -8.33 -7.47 5.41
C TYR A 150 -8.22 -7.56 6.93
N ALA A 151 -6.97 -7.50 7.39
CA ALA A 151 -6.62 -7.45 8.81
C ALA A 151 -6.44 -5.98 9.23
N ILE A 152 -6.97 -5.62 10.38
CA ILE A 152 -6.83 -4.29 10.98
C ILE A 152 -5.75 -4.38 12.06
N ALA A 153 -4.65 -3.66 11.87
CA ALA A 153 -3.49 -3.67 12.76
C ALA A 153 -3.25 -2.28 13.38
N GLY A 154 -3.05 -2.26 14.69
CA GLY A 154 -2.83 -1.00 15.44
C GLY A 154 -4.07 -0.11 15.52
N ASP A 155 -3.86 1.17 15.80
CA ASP A 155 -4.90 2.18 15.95
C ASP A 155 -5.27 2.83 14.61
N ILE A 156 -5.94 2.08 13.77
CA ILE A 156 -6.45 2.56 12.50
C ILE A 156 -7.97 2.38 12.44
N SER A 157 -8.66 3.33 11.85
CA SER A 157 -10.08 3.25 11.57
C SER A 157 -10.34 3.08 10.09
N THR A 158 -11.41 2.36 9.75
CA THR A 158 -11.86 2.24 8.37
C THR A 158 -12.46 3.57 7.90
N MET A 159 -12.12 3.98 6.69
CA MET A 159 -12.73 5.16 6.08
C MET A 159 -14.18 4.82 5.68
N PRO A 160 -15.16 5.69 6.01
CA PRO A 160 -16.52 5.54 5.52
C PRO A 160 -16.55 5.51 3.98
N GLY A 161 -17.43 4.68 3.41
CA GLY A 161 -17.65 4.68 1.98
C GLY A 161 -18.25 6.00 1.48
N LEU A 162 -18.03 6.32 0.20
CA LEU A 162 -18.67 7.47 -0.42
C LEU A 162 -20.20 7.24 -0.53
N PRO A 163 -21.04 8.27 -0.30
CA PRO A 163 -22.47 8.19 -0.57
C PRO A 163 -22.74 8.04 -2.07
N ARG A 164 -23.96 7.60 -2.42
CA ARG A 164 -24.38 7.46 -3.83
C ARG A 164 -24.19 8.74 -4.63
N ASN A 165 -24.38 9.90 -4.00
CA ASN A 165 -24.13 11.23 -4.56
C ASN A 165 -23.04 11.90 -3.74
N PRO A 166 -21.75 11.67 -4.06
CA PRO A 166 -20.64 12.24 -3.31
C PRO A 166 -20.57 13.76 -3.48
N ALA A 167 -20.12 14.46 -2.45
CA ALA A 167 -20.00 15.92 -2.45
C ALA A 167 -19.13 16.45 -3.59
N ALA A 168 -18.16 15.67 -4.05
CA ALA A 168 -17.30 16.01 -5.19
C ALA A 168 -18.06 16.30 -6.49
N GLN A 169 -19.30 15.81 -6.65
CA GLN A 169 -20.12 16.10 -7.84
C GLN A 169 -20.73 17.52 -7.84
N ARG A 170 -20.76 18.19 -6.70
CA ARG A 170 -21.36 19.53 -6.54
C ARG A 170 -20.38 20.59 -6.08
N ILE A 171 -19.19 20.19 -5.60
CA ILE A 171 -18.15 21.14 -5.20
C ILE A 171 -17.50 21.65 -6.47
N ASP A 172 -17.48 22.98 -6.64
CA ASP A 172 -16.87 23.66 -7.79
C ASP A 172 -16.30 25.01 -7.37
N VAL A 173 -15.62 25.66 -8.29
CA VAL A 173 -15.13 27.04 -8.12
C VAL A 173 -15.89 27.92 -9.11
N ASN A 174 -16.61 28.93 -8.62
CA ASN A 174 -17.36 29.87 -9.47
C ASN A 174 -16.42 30.85 -10.20
N GLU A 175 -16.99 31.71 -11.06
CA GLU A 175 -16.25 32.68 -11.86
C GLU A 175 -15.49 33.71 -11.00
N ASP A 176 -15.92 33.94 -9.75
CA ASP A 176 -15.26 34.84 -8.78
C ASP A 176 -14.14 34.13 -8.00
N GLY A 177 -13.83 32.86 -8.29
CA GLY A 177 -12.83 32.06 -7.58
C GLY A 177 -13.29 31.55 -6.21
N GLN A 178 -14.58 31.58 -5.90
CA GLN A 178 -15.12 31.10 -4.63
C GLN A 178 -15.52 29.63 -4.74
N ILE A 179 -15.24 28.85 -3.67
CA ILE A 179 -15.66 27.44 -3.58
C ILE A 179 -17.15 27.40 -3.27
N VAL A 180 -17.92 26.69 -4.11
CA VAL A 180 -19.36 26.48 -3.97
C VAL A 180 -19.68 24.99 -3.78
N GLY A 181 -20.90 24.68 -3.31
CA GLY A 181 -21.36 23.29 -3.18
C GLY A 181 -20.85 22.54 -1.95
N LEU A 182 -20.31 23.23 -0.95
CA LEU A 182 -19.82 22.62 0.31
C LEU A 182 -20.95 22.13 1.25
N HIS A 183 -22.21 22.52 1.01
CA HIS A 183 -23.38 22.22 1.87
C HIS A 183 -24.43 21.40 1.11
#